data_316e6c5b67b7ced690f1194988943199
#
_entry.id   316e6c5b67b7ced690f1194988943199
#
_cell.length_a   1.000
_cell.length_b   1.000
_cell.length_c   1.000
_cell.angle_alpha   90.00
_cell.angle_beta   90.00
_cell.angle_gamma   90.00
#
_symmetry.space_group_name_H-M   'P 1'
#
loop_
_entity.id
_entity.type
_entity.pdbx_description
1 polymer ?
#
loop_
_entity_poly.entity_id
_entity_poly.type
_entity_poly.pdbx_seq_one_letter_code
_entity_poly.pdbx_strand_id
1 'polypeptide(L)'
;MIVEERIYTCFCGKAQQYVKMYEEEGLAIQRPILGHLLGYFTSELGELNQVVHLWAYENYEDRAARRQTLLANPEWKTYAAKVQPLVLTQQNKILIPAQFSPWANAPAYASAR
;
A
#
# COMPACT_ATOMS: atom_id res chain seq x y z
N MET A 1 -3.36 15.83 -5.83
CA MET A 1 -2.82 14.55 -5.33
C MET A 1 -3.76 13.97 -4.28
N ILE A 2 -3.93 12.67 -4.29
CA ILE A 2 -4.64 11.94 -3.25
C ILE A 2 -3.70 10.90 -2.65
N VAL A 3 -3.97 10.51 -1.40
CA VAL A 3 -3.19 9.50 -0.70
C VAL A 3 -4.13 8.39 -0.25
N GLU A 4 -3.85 7.17 -0.63
CA GLU A 4 -4.61 6.02 -0.15
C GLU A 4 -3.88 5.42 1.04
N GLU A 5 -4.58 5.30 2.17
CA GLU A 5 -4.13 4.55 3.33
C GLU A 5 -4.81 3.19 3.32
N ARG A 6 -4.02 2.14 3.28
CA ARG A 6 -4.54 0.78 3.34
C ARG A 6 -4.11 0.15 4.66
N ILE A 7 -5.06 -0.45 5.36
CA ILE A 7 -4.85 -1.05 6.67
C ILE A 7 -5.30 -2.50 6.60
N TYR A 8 -4.37 -3.42 6.76
CA TYR A 8 -4.67 -4.85 6.82
C TYR A 8 -4.45 -5.34 8.24
N THR A 9 -5.48 -5.93 8.83
CA THR A 9 -5.34 -6.61 10.12
C THR A 9 -5.07 -8.08 9.83
N CYS A 10 -3.91 -8.55 10.23
CA CYS A 10 -3.52 -9.94 10.05
C CYS A 10 -3.95 -10.78 11.24
N PHE A 11 -4.00 -12.10 11.06
CA PHE A 11 -4.17 -13.01 12.18
C PHE A 11 -3.03 -12.84 13.16
N CYS A 12 -3.26 -13.23 14.41
CA CYS A 12 -2.31 -13.04 15.50
C CYS A 12 -0.91 -13.53 15.13
N GLY A 13 0.08 -12.64 15.26
CA GLY A 13 1.48 -12.95 14.98
C GLY A 13 1.85 -13.01 13.50
N LYS A 14 0.93 -12.69 12.59
CA LYS A 14 1.17 -12.84 11.14
C LYS A 14 1.60 -11.55 10.44
N ALA A 15 1.58 -10.41 11.11
CA ALA A 15 1.95 -9.15 10.47
C ALA A 15 3.41 -9.15 10.02
N GLN A 16 4.32 -9.67 10.83
CA GLN A 16 5.73 -9.72 10.48
C GLN A 16 5.98 -10.66 9.30
N GLN A 17 5.30 -11.78 9.26
CA GLN A 17 5.38 -12.71 8.14
C GLN A 17 4.86 -12.06 6.87
N TYR A 18 3.75 -11.31 6.97
CA TYR A 18 3.19 -10.58 5.84
C TYR A 18 4.21 -9.60 5.26
N VAL A 19 4.81 -8.79 6.13
CA VAL A 19 5.79 -7.77 5.71
C VAL A 19 7.01 -8.43 5.05
N LYS A 20 7.49 -9.52 5.62
CA LYS A 20 8.63 -10.25 5.06
C LYS A 20 8.32 -10.78 3.66
N MET A 21 7.17 -11.41 3.49
CA MET A 21 6.76 -11.93 2.18
C MET A 21 6.55 -10.80 1.18
N TYR A 22 6.00 -9.68 1.63
CA TYR A 22 5.84 -8.52 0.76
C TYR A 22 7.20 -7.99 0.28
N GLU A 23 8.15 -7.82 1.18
CA GLU A 23 9.48 -7.34 0.82
C GLU A 23 10.17 -8.28 -0.17
N GLU A 24 10.02 -9.58 0.02
CA GLU A 24 10.70 -10.56 -0.82
C GLU A 24 10.03 -10.77 -2.18
N GLU A 25 8.70 -10.64 -2.25
CA GLU A 25 7.96 -11.03 -3.46
C GLU A 25 7.04 -9.94 -4.00
N GLY A 26 6.28 -9.25 -3.13
CA GLY A 26 5.24 -8.33 -3.57
C GLY A 26 5.76 -6.96 -3.98
N LEU A 27 6.75 -6.44 -3.27
CA LEU A 27 7.25 -5.09 -3.46
C LEU A 27 7.76 -4.85 -4.88
N ALA A 28 8.54 -5.79 -5.42
CA ALA A 28 9.12 -5.66 -6.76
C ALA A 28 8.06 -5.65 -7.86
N ILE A 29 6.89 -6.26 -7.59
CA ILE A 29 5.77 -6.25 -8.53
C ILE A 29 4.92 -5.00 -8.35
N GLN A 30 4.56 -4.69 -7.11
CA GLN A 30 3.57 -3.66 -6.82
C GLN A 30 4.11 -2.24 -7.00
N ARG A 31 5.32 -1.99 -6.50
CA ARG A 31 5.86 -0.63 -6.49
C ARG A 31 6.00 0.00 -7.87
N PRO A 32 6.52 -0.69 -8.90
CA PRO A 32 6.58 -0.09 -10.24
C PRO A 32 5.21 0.23 -10.82
N ILE A 33 4.19 -0.57 -10.48
CA ILE A 33 2.84 -0.42 -11.03
C ILE A 33 2.08 0.70 -10.31
N LEU A 34 2.09 0.72 -8.98
CA LEU A 34 1.39 1.75 -8.21
C LEU A 34 2.15 3.07 -8.15
N GLY A 35 3.47 3.03 -8.21
CA GLY A 35 4.31 4.21 -8.39
C GLY A 35 4.85 4.79 -7.10
N HIS A 36 4.00 5.42 -6.29
CA HIS A 36 4.46 6.25 -5.17
C HIS A 36 4.11 5.66 -3.82
N LEU A 37 5.00 4.80 -3.33
CA LEU A 37 4.90 4.29 -1.97
C LEU A 37 5.43 5.36 -1.01
N LEU A 38 4.56 5.88 -0.16
CA LEU A 38 4.94 6.90 0.83
C LEU A 38 5.46 6.28 2.12
N GLY A 39 5.01 5.10 2.46
CA GLY A 39 5.47 4.42 3.66
C GLY A 39 4.77 3.09 3.85
N TYR A 40 5.42 2.22 4.63
CA TYR A 40 4.93 0.88 4.92
C TYR A 40 5.25 0.58 6.38
N PHE A 41 4.24 0.31 7.18
CA PHE A 41 4.35 0.28 8.64
C PHE A 41 3.68 -0.94 9.23
N THR A 42 4.13 -1.32 10.42
CA THR A 42 3.38 -2.26 11.27
C THR A 42 3.01 -1.53 12.55
N SER A 43 1.89 -1.91 13.16
CA SER A 43 1.47 -1.31 14.42
C SER A 43 2.31 -1.88 15.58
N GLU A 44 2.86 -0.99 16.41
CA GLU A 44 3.59 -1.36 17.63
C GLU A 44 2.66 -1.35 18.82
N LEU A 45 1.85 -0.31 18.93
CA LEU A 45 0.89 -0.12 20.01
C LEU A 45 -0.47 0.23 19.40
N GLY A 46 -1.51 0.12 20.20
CA GLY A 46 -2.88 0.30 19.74
C GLY A 46 -3.39 -1.03 19.21
N GLU A 47 -4.08 -1.02 18.08
CA GLU A 47 -4.56 -2.26 17.49
C GLU A 47 -3.38 -3.03 16.89
N LEU A 48 -3.19 -4.25 17.40
CA LEU A 48 -2.04 -5.06 17.02
C LEU A 48 -2.28 -5.80 15.71
N ASN A 49 -1.18 -6.36 15.17
CA ASN A 49 -1.18 -7.18 13.96
C ASN A 49 -1.62 -6.44 12.71
N GLN A 50 -1.45 -5.13 12.70
CA GLN A 50 -1.80 -4.34 11.52
C GLN A 50 -0.59 -4.00 10.68
N VAL A 51 -0.82 -4.01 9.37
CA VAL A 51 0.10 -3.51 8.36
C VAL A 51 -0.58 -2.30 7.72
N VAL A 52 0.12 -1.17 7.71
CA VAL A 52 -0.42 0.08 7.18
C VAL A 52 0.51 0.58 6.09
N HIS A 53 -0.04 0.86 4.91
CA HIS A 53 0.78 1.42 3.85
C HIS A 53 0.06 2.55 3.13
N LEU A 54 0.84 3.48 2.64
CA LEU A 54 0.36 4.72 2.06
C LEU A 54 0.89 4.85 0.64
N TRP A 55 -0.04 5.10 -0.29
CA TRP A 55 0.27 5.26 -1.71
C TRP A 55 -0.28 6.59 -2.20
N ALA A 56 0.53 7.36 -2.92
CA ALA A 56 0.08 8.62 -3.51
C ALA A 56 -0.24 8.44 -4.99
N TYR A 57 -1.30 9.12 -5.43
CA TYR A 57 -1.72 9.16 -6.83
C TYR A 57 -2.04 10.61 -7.21
N GLU A 58 -1.97 10.91 -8.49
CA GLU A 58 -2.31 12.26 -8.95
C GLU A 58 -3.79 12.58 -8.76
N ASN A 59 -4.65 11.60 -9.03
CA ASN A 59 -6.10 11.72 -8.94
C ASN A 59 -6.72 10.32 -8.92
N TYR A 60 -8.05 10.26 -8.90
CA TYR A 60 -8.78 8.99 -8.86
C TYR A 60 -8.58 8.17 -10.14
N GLU A 61 -8.49 8.83 -11.28
CA GLU A 61 -8.31 8.16 -12.56
C GLU A 61 -6.94 7.49 -12.64
N ASP A 62 -5.91 8.17 -12.15
CA ASP A 62 -4.56 7.61 -12.05
C ASP A 62 -4.55 6.38 -11.15
N ARG A 63 -5.19 6.49 -9.98
CA ARG A 63 -5.31 5.35 -9.07
C ARG A 63 -6.04 4.18 -9.72
N ALA A 64 -7.17 4.44 -10.37
CA ALA A 64 -7.97 3.39 -10.99
C ALA A 64 -7.18 2.66 -12.06
N ALA A 65 -6.47 3.39 -12.92
CA ALA A 65 -5.69 2.81 -14.00
C ALA A 65 -4.54 1.94 -13.45
N ARG A 66 -3.83 2.42 -12.45
CA ARG A 66 -2.71 1.68 -11.85
C ARG A 66 -3.19 0.42 -11.14
N ARG A 67 -4.29 0.51 -10.40
CA ARG A 67 -4.87 -0.64 -9.72
C ARG A 67 -5.38 -1.68 -10.72
N GLN A 68 -5.97 -1.24 -11.82
CA GLN A 68 -6.42 -2.17 -12.86
C GLN A 68 -5.23 -2.94 -13.44
N THR A 69 -4.12 -2.26 -13.72
CA THR A 69 -2.90 -2.89 -14.21
C THR A 69 -2.38 -3.91 -13.19
N LEU A 70 -2.37 -3.55 -11.91
CA LEU A 70 -1.90 -4.45 -10.85
C LEU A 70 -2.76 -5.71 -10.77
N LEU A 71 -4.08 -5.53 -10.76
CA LEU A 71 -5.00 -6.66 -10.62
C LEU A 71 -4.98 -7.59 -11.84
N ALA A 72 -4.57 -7.10 -12.99
CA ALA A 72 -4.42 -7.90 -14.20
C ALA A 72 -3.06 -8.61 -14.30
N ASN A 73 -2.10 -8.23 -13.45
CA ASN A 73 -0.74 -8.79 -13.49
C ASN A 73 -0.74 -10.22 -12.94
N PRO A 74 -0.29 -11.22 -13.72
CA PRO A 74 -0.34 -12.63 -13.27
C PRO A 74 0.56 -12.91 -12.07
N GLU A 75 1.73 -12.27 -12.01
CA GLU A 75 2.64 -12.45 -10.87
C GLU A 75 2.04 -11.90 -9.59
N TRP A 76 1.36 -10.74 -9.68
CA TRP A 76 0.66 -10.18 -8.54
C TRP A 76 -0.46 -11.08 -8.05
N LYS A 77 -1.24 -11.65 -8.98
CA LYS A 77 -2.31 -12.59 -8.61
C LYS A 77 -1.77 -13.80 -7.84
N THR A 78 -0.65 -14.34 -8.28
CA THR A 78 0.00 -15.47 -7.61
C THR A 78 0.47 -15.08 -6.20
N TYR A 79 1.14 -13.95 -6.09
CA TYR A 79 1.59 -13.44 -4.80
C TYR A 79 0.42 -13.16 -3.86
N ALA A 80 -0.60 -12.46 -4.34
CA ALA A 80 -1.77 -12.09 -3.53
C ALA A 80 -2.47 -13.32 -2.96
N ALA A 81 -2.62 -14.37 -3.76
CA ALA A 81 -3.21 -15.62 -3.29
C ALA A 81 -2.36 -16.26 -2.18
N LYS A 82 -1.05 -16.10 -2.24
CA LYS A 82 -0.13 -16.66 -1.27
C LYS A 82 -0.24 -15.96 0.11
N VAL A 83 -0.42 -14.64 0.12
CA VAL A 83 -0.47 -13.88 1.39
C VAL A 83 -1.87 -13.70 1.95
N GLN A 84 -2.90 -13.90 1.13
CA GLN A 84 -4.29 -13.73 1.56
C GLN A 84 -4.64 -14.47 2.85
N PRO A 85 -4.19 -15.73 3.07
CA PRO A 85 -4.51 -16.43 4.30
C PRO A 85 -4.00 -15.77 5.58
N LEU A 86 -3.03 -14.86 5.48
CA LEU A 86 -2.50 -14.15 6.64
C LEU A 86 -3.38 -12.98 7.07
N VAL A 87 -4.30 -12.54 6.21
CA VAL A 87 -5.09 -11.33 6.42
C VAL A 87 -6.48 -11.66 6.93
N LEU A 88 -6.85 -11.05 8.06
CA LEU A 88 -8.17 -11.20 8.64
C LEU A 88 -9.15 -10.17 8.06
N THR A 89 -8.78 -8.89 8.06
CA THR A 89 -9.62 -7.81 7.52
C THR A 89 -8.77 -6.80 6.77
N GLN A 90 -9.42 -6.08 5.86
CA GLN A 90 -8.82 -5.01 5.09
C GLN A 90 -9.69 -3.78 5.16
N GLN A 91 -9.05 -2.62 5.30
CA GLN A 91 -9.70 -1.32 5.26
C GLN A 91 -8.86 -0.39 4.41
N ASN A 92 -9.50 0.62 3.84
CA ASN A 92 -8.78 1.70 3.19
C ASN A 92 -9.54 3.00 3.32
N LYS A 93 -8.83 4.09 3.12
CA LYS A 93 -9.44 5.41 2.99
C LYS A 93 -8.58 6.27 2.09
N ILE A 94 -9.23 7.23 1.44
CA ILE A 94 -8.54 8.23 0.64
C ILE A 94 -8.40 9.48 1.47
N LEU A 95 -7.16 9.95 1.58
CA LEU A 95 -6.80 11.14 2.32
C LEU A 95 -6.50 12.26 1.33
N ILE A 96 -7.04 13.45 1.59
CA ILE A 96 -6.75 14.63 0.77
C ILE A 96 -5.77 15.49 1.58
N PRO A 97 -4.55 15.69 1.08
CA PRO A 97 -3.58 16.50 1.82
C PRO A 97 -4.08 17.93 1.98
N ALA A 98 -3.98 18.46 3.21
CA ALA A 98 -4.22 19.87 3.41
C ALA A 98 -3.19 20.66 2.60
N GLN A 99 -3.58 21.87 2.16
CA GLN A 99 -2.73 22.68 1.29
C GLN A 99 -1.34 22.94 1.91
N PHE A 100 -1.27 23.07 3.23
CA PHE A 100 -0.02 23.27 3.95
C PHE A 100 0.72 21.97 4.29
N SER A 101 0.14 20.81 3.97
CA SER A 101 0.79 19.52 4.27
C SER A 101 2.08 19.39 3.46
N PRO A 102 3.18 18.92 4.08
CA PRO A 102 4.42 18.71 3.34
C PRO A 102 4.27 17.82 2.10
N TRP A 103 3.32 16.91 2.10
CA TRP A 103 3.09 15.96 1.01
C TRP A 103 2.37 16.60 -0.19
N ALA A 104 1.62 17.69 0.02
CA ALA A 104 0.79 18.28 -1.03
C ALA A 104 1.63 18.74 -2.24
N ASN A 105 2.83 19.26 -1.99
CA ASN A 105 3.72 19.78 -3.02
C ASN A 105 5.15 19.27 -2.83
N ALA A 106 5.31 18.11 -2.22
CA ALA A 106 6.63 17.61 -1.86
C ALA A 106 7.46 17.28 -3.08
N PRO A 107 8.69 17.81 -3.18
CA PRO A 107 9.61 17.41 -4.24
C PRO A 107 9.86 15.89 -4.26
N ALA A 108 9.81 15.23 -3.10
CA ALA A 108 9.96 13.79 -3.00
C ALA A 108 8.88 13.04 -3.78
N TYR A 109 7.65 13.58 -3.82
CA TYR A 109 6.58 13.00 -4.63
C TYR A 109 6.92 13.06 -6.11
N ALA A 110 7.34 14.22 -6.56
CA ALA A 110 7.71 14.39 -7.97
C ALA A 110 8.92 13.56 -8.36
N SER A 111 9.92 13.44 -7.49
CA SER A 111 11.15 12.70 -7.77
C SER A 111 10.98 11.19 -7.65
N ALA A 112 9.97 10.72 -6.92
CA ALA A 112 9.68 9.30 -6.79
C ALA A 112 9.05 8.70 -8.05
N ARG A 113 8.63 9.55 -8.98
CA ARG A 113 8.10 9.12 -10.27
C ARG A 113 9.22 8.70 -11.19
#